data_361cc3b197588be5e4f5616e29b4e5e8
#
_entry.id   361cc3b197588be5e4f5616e29b4e5e8
#
_cell.length_a   1.000
_cell.length_b   1.000
_cell.length_c   1.000
_cell.angle_alpha   90.00
_cell.angle_beta   90.00
_cell.angle_gamma   90.00
#
_symmetry.space_group_name_H-M   'P 1'
#
loop_
_entity.id
_entity.type
_entity.pdbx_description
1 polymer ?
#
loop_
_entity_poly.entity_id
_entity_poly.type
_entity_poly.pdbx_seq_one_letter_code
_entity_poly.pdbx_strand_id
1 'polypeptide(L)'
;MTIDIHVHPAFYAPINEDPAREELRHRELDIHKNGTAPLEHIFNQMRCAGLDRLCLLPEDYSSSVGCLVENEEIRRLVDLAPDKFIGFAGVDPRDPAACDKLEDAFNRLKLRGLKLHPGRHHVMPSDPIMEPIYAICERYNRPILFHAGLSWEPDTLTSYCQPLAFETVAAKHPRLRICLAHFGWPWVRETAMLMVKYPNVYTDTGALYFDNAKEFYTQMLTRDIPITWIDRSLRHQVMFGSNNPRFEQIRMAQAIRELGFRESTLELIMGGNAIEFLGGLD
;
A
#
# COMPACT_ATOMS: atom_id res chain seq x y z
N MET A 1 15.36 1.79 11.29
CA MET A 1 14.25 0.82 11.13
C MET A 1 13.77 0.88 9.69
N THR A 2 13.68 -0.25 9.03
CA THR A 2 13.26 -0.39 7.63
C THR A 2 11.85 -0.99 7.56
N ILE A 3 10.98 -0.41 6.74
CA ILE A 3 9.56 -0.79 6.65
C ILE A 3 9.18 -0.95 5.18
N ASP A 4 8.57 -2.07 4.86
CA ASP A 4 7.86 -2.27 3.60
C ASP A 4 6.39 -1.87 3.82
N ILE A 5 5.97 -0.74 3.23
CA ILE A 5 4.62 -0.19 3.45
C ILE A 5 3.54 -0.91 2.63
N HIS A 6 3.93 -1.81 1.69
CA HIS A 6 3.00 -2.38 0.72
C HIS A 6 3.19 -3.89 0.56
N VAL A 7 2.48 -4.66 1.39
CA VAL A 7 2.53 -6.13 1.36
C VAL A 7 1.11 -6.71 1.44
N HIS A 8 0.79 -7.63 0.55
CA HIS A 8 -0.49 -8.35 0.50
C HIS A 8 -0.33 -9.74 1.12
N PRO A 9 -0.91 -10.04 2.29
CA PRO A 9 -0.68 -11.31 2.99
C PRO A 9 -1.61 -12.44 2.55
N ALA A 10 -2.33 -12.30 1.42
CA ALA A 10 -3.36 -13.24 0.98
C ALA A 10 -2.92 -14.72 0.97
N PHE A 11 -1.63 -14.98 0.75
CA PHE A 11 -1.06 -16.33 0.70
C PHE A 11 -0.20 -16.68 1.93
N TYR A 12 -0.38 -15.99 3.07
CA TYR A 12 0.28 -16.40 4.32
C TYR A 12 -0.44 -17.59 4.93
N ALA A 13 0.29 -18.65 5.27
CA ALA A 13 -0.28 -19.90 5.76
C ALA A 13 -1.26 -19.76 6.95
N PRO A 14 -1.01 -18.90 7.96
CA PRO A 14 -1.92 -18.81 9.10
C PRO A 14 -3.35 -18.33 8.79
N ILE A 15 -3.58 -17.72 7.63
CA ILE A 15 -4.93 -17.27 7.20
C ILE A 15 -5.48 -18.09 6.03
N ASN A 16 -4.82 -19.19 5.66
CA ASN A 16 -5.24 -20.12 4.60
C ASN A 16 -5.49 -21.53 5.14
N GLU A 17 -6.07 -21.64 6.35
CA GLU A 17 -6.47 -22.90 6.94
C GLU A 17 -7.81 -23.43 6.37
N ASP A 18 -8.65 -22.54 5.82
CA ASP A 18 -9.89 -22.87 5.13
C ASP A 18 -9.63 -23.03 3.62
N PRO A 19 -9.77 -24.24 3.05
CA PRO A 19 -9.53 -24.47 1.63
C PRO A 19 -10.44 -23.63 0.70
N ALA A 20 -11.68 -23.31 1.12
CA ALA A 20 -12.58 -22.51 0.30
C ALA A 20 -12.10 -21.05 0.19
N ARG A 21 -11.52 -20.50 1.25
CA ARG A 21 -10.92 -19.16 1.23
C ARG A 21 -9.62 -19.13 0.43
N GLU A 22 -8.79 -20.16 0.57
CA GLU A 22 -7.58 -20.30 -0.23
C GLU A 22 -7.93 -20.38 -1.73
N GLU A 23 -8.94 -21.19 -2.11
CA GLU A 23 -9.40 -21.28 -3.50
C GLU A 23 -9.94 -19.94 -4.02
N LEU A 24 -10.72 -19.20 -3.22
CA LEU A 24 -11.20 -17.87 -3.57
C LEU A 24 -10.03 -16.92 -3.86
N ARG A 25 -9.01 -16.88 -2.99
CA ARG A 25 -7.82 -16.04 -3.16
C ARG A 25 -7.03 -16.40 -4.41
N HIS A 26 -6.84 -17.69 -4.67
CA HIS A 26 -6.17 -18.15 -5.89
C HIS A 26 -6.93 -17.73 -7.15
N ARG A 27 -8.25 -17.86 -7.16
CA ARG A 27 -9.07 -17.45 -8.28
C ARG A 27 -9.01 -15.95 -8.56
N GLU A 28 -9.04 -15.13 -7.51
CA GLU A 28 -9.16 -13.66 -7.64
C GLU A 28 -7.81 -12.91 -7.69
N LEU A 29 -6.74 -13.51 -7.11
CA LEU A 29 -5.44 -12.88 -6.96
C LEU A 29 -4.29 -13.63 -7.61
N ASP A 30 -4.55 -14.79 -8.24
CA ASP A 30 -3.52 -15.74 -8.69
C ASP A 30 -2.79 -15.29 -9.95
N ILE A 31 -2.17 -14.15 -9.89
CA ILE A 31 -1.38 -13.61 -10.99
C ILE A 31 -0.10 -14.44 -11.22
N HIS A 32 0.43 -15.10 -10.18
CA HIS A 32 1.71 -15.80 -10.20
C HIS A 32 1.65 -17.22 -9.65
N LYS A 33 0.47 -17.76 -9.40
CA LYS A 33 0.26 -19.12 -8.85
C LYS A 33 1.11 -19.38 -7.60
N ASN A 34 1.12 -18.40 -6.70
CA ASN A 34 1.85 -18.52 -5.44
C ASN A 34 1.14 -19.54 -4.53
N GLY A 35 1.88 -20.50 -4.02
CA GLY A 35 1.40 -21.33 -2.93
C GLY A 35 1.41 -20.58 -1.60
N THR A 36 0.77 -21.15 -0.56
CA THR A 36 0.80 -20.59 0.79
C THR A 36 2.20 -20.62 1.38
N ALA A 37 2.60 -19.51 1.99
CA ALA A 37 3.91 -19.33 2.59
C ALA A 37 3.84 -19.38 4.13
N PRO A 38 4.63 -20.24 4.82
CA PRO A 38 4.75 -20.21 6.27
C PRO A 38 5.45 -18.92 6.72
N LEU A 39 5.16 -18.44 7.93
CA LEU A 39 5.75 -17.20 8.46
C LEU A 39 7.27 -17.24 8.53
N GLU A 40 7.86 -18.41 8.76
CA GLU A 40 9.32 -18.57 8.74
C GLU A 40 9.92 -18.18 7.39
N HIS A 41 9.26 -18.55 6.29
CA HIS A 41 9.68 -18.14 4.95
C HIS A 41 9.60 -16.61 4.78
N ILE A 42 8.51 -16.00 5.24
CA ILE A 42 8.33 -14.54 5.21
C ILE A 42 9.43 -13.84 6.02
N PHE A 43 9.72 -14.31 7.25
CA PHE A 43 10.78 -13.74 8.08
C PHE A 43 12.17 -13.91 7.46
N ASN A 44 12.42 -15.02 6.76
CA ASN A 44 13.65 -15.23 6.02
C ASN A 44 13.79 -14.22 4.85
N GLN A 45 12.71 -14.01 4.10
CA GLN A 45 12.70 -12.97 3.04
C GLN A 45 12.95 -11.58 3.61
N MET A 46 12.26 -11.20 4.70
CA MET A 46 12.49 -9.92 5.39
C MET A 46 13.96 -9.74 5.77
N ARG A 47 14.56 -10.78 6.40
CA ARG A 47 15.98 -10.74 6.81
C ARG A 47 16.91 -10.56 5.60
N CYS A 48 16.69 -11.29 4.51
CA CYS A 48 17.48 -11.18 3.29
C CYS A 48 17.30 -9.81 2.61
N ALA A 49 16.10 -9.23 2.67
CA ALA A 49 15.82 -7.91 2.14
C ALA A 49 16.26 -6.77 3.07
N GLY A 50 16.69 -7.08 4.32
CA GLY A 50 17.04 -6.08 5.34
C GLY A 50 15.84 -5.24 5.75
N LEU A 51 14.68 -5.90 6.00
CA LEU A 51 13.43 -5.28 6.42
C LEU A 51 13.11 -5.66 7.86
N ASP A 52 12.73 -4.67 8.66
CA ASP A 52 12.37 -4.86 10.06
C ASP A 52 10.86 -5.14 10.22
N ARG A 53 10.01 -4.42 9.45
CA ARG A 53 8.55 -4.54 9.53
C ARG A 53 7.89 -4.54 8.16
N LEU A 54 6.71 -5.17 8.09
CA LEU A 54 5.82 -5.21 6.92
C LEU A 54 4.46 -4.60 7.29
N CYS A 55 3.95 -3.69 6.45
CA CYS A 55 2.56 -3.24 6.52
C CYS A 55 1.70 -4.20 5.70
N LEU A 56 0.80 -4.90 6.38
CA LEU A 56 -0.08 -5.90 5.78
C LEU A 56 -1.37 -5.23 5.31
N LEU A 57 -1.63 -5.32 4.02
CA LEU A 57 -2.76 -4.68 3.35
C LEU A 57 -3.86 -5.71 3.05
N PRO A 58 -5.05 -5.56 3.63
CA PRO A 58 -6.20 -6.42 3.32
C PRO A 58 -6.81 -6.04 1.96
N GLU A 59 -7.74 -6.88 1.51
CA GLU A 59 -8.46 -6.71 0.25
C GLU A 59 -9.92 -7.08 0.44
N ASP A 60 -10.78 -6.07 0.58
CA ASP A 60 -12.23 -6.21 0.72
C ASP A 60 -12.94 -5.65 -0.53
N TYR A 61 -13.54 -6.54 -1.31
CA TYR A 61 -14.32 -6.25 -2.50
C TYR A 61 -15.71 -6.88 -2.39
N SER A 62 -16.32 -6.75 -1.21
CA SER A 62 -17.57 -7.44 -0.82
C SER A 62 -18.73 -7.14 -1.75
N SER A 63 -18.76 -5.98 -2.43
CA SER A 63 -19.79 -5.62 -3.40
C SER A 63 -19.63 -6.30 -4.77
N SER A 64 -18.53 -7.03 -5.00
CA SER A 64 -18.23 -7.69 -6.29
C SER A 64 -17.81 -9.14 -6.12
N VAL A 65 -16.54 -9.38 -5.81
CA VAL A 65 -15.96 -10.74 -5.75
C VAL A 65 -15.90 -11.32 -4.34
N GLY A 66 -16.14 -10.52 -3.32
CA GLY A 66 -16.07 -10.90 -1.91
C GLY A 66 -14.89 -10.28 -1.16
N CYS A 67 -14.86 -10.49 0.15
CA CYS A 67 -13.72 -10.08 0.98
C CYS A 67 -12.62 -11.14 0.88
N LEU A 68 -11.49 -10.79 0.29
CA LEU A 68 -10.38 -11.71 0.05
C LEU A 68 -9.49 -11.87 1.28
N VAL A 69 -9.24 -10.76 2.01
CA VAL A 69 -8.50 -10.77 3.28
C VAL A 69 -9.22 -9.87 4.27
N GLU A 70 -9.71 -10.47 5.35
CA GLU A 70 -10.51 -9.79 6.38
C GLU A 70 -9.65 -9.01 7.37
N ASN A 71 -10.23 -8.00 8.02
CA ASN A 71 -9.57 -7.22 9.06
C ASN A 71 -9.17 -8.09 10.26
N GLU A 72 -9.96 -9.08 10.63
CA GLU A 72 -9.67 -10.05 11.67
C GLU A 72 -8.48 -10.95 11.32
N GLU A 73 -8.33 -11.32 10.06
CA GLU A 73 -7.18 -12.10 9.60
C GLU A 73 -5.89 -11.26 9.66
N ILE A 74 -5.97 -9.97 9.31
CA ILE A 74 -4.85 -9.04 9.50
C ILE A 74 -4.50 -8.93 10.98
N ARG A 75 -5.50 -8.77 11.86
CA ARG A 75 -5.25 -8.71 13.31
C ARG A 75 -4.60 -10.00 13.82
N ARG A 76 -5.09 -11.17 13.37
CA ARG A 76 -4.49 -12.48 13.71
C ARG A 76 -3.02 -12.54 13.32
N LEU A 77 -2.66 -12.09 12.11
CA LEU A 77 -1.24 -12.06 11.67
C LEU A 77 -0.40 -11.11 12.54
N VAL A 78 -0.92 -9.93 12.86
CA VAL A 78 -0.23 -8.99 13.75
C VAL A 78 -0.03 -9.59 15.14
N ASP A 79 -1.02 -10.30 15.69
CA ASP A 79 -0.89 -10.96 17.01
C ASP A 79 0.17 -12.06 17.01
N LEU A 80 0.37 -12.76 15.89
CA LEU A 80 1.40 -13.77 15.75
C LEU A 80 2.83 -13.20 15.70
N ALA A 81 2.99 -11.96 15.22
CA ALA A 81 4.31 -11.32 15.10
C ALA A 81 4.20 -9.78 15.23
N PRO A 82 3.89 -9.26 16.42
CA PRO A 82 3.61 -7.83 16.63
C PRO A 82 4.83 -6.93 16.43
N ASP A 83 6.03 -7.48 16.53
CA ASP A 83 7.29 -6.80 16.25
C ASP A 83 7.66 -6.78 14.74
N LYS A 84 6.98 -7.57 13.91
CA LYS A 84 7.21 -7.70 12.47
C LYS A 84 6.09 -7.11 11.61
N PHE A 85 4.84 -7.17 12.08
CA PHE A 85 3.69 -6.80 11.28
C PHE A 85 2.98 -5.57 11.78
N ILE A 86 2.56 -4.72 10.87
CA ILE A 86 1.68 -3.56 11.06
C ILE A 86 0.44 -3.81 10.22
N GLY A 87 -0.73 -3.88 10.84
CA GLY A 87 -1.97 -4.18 10.13
C GLY A 87 -2.66 -2.92 9.61
N PHE A 88 -3.11 -2.95 8.37
CA PHE A 88 -4.04 -2.00 7.79
C PHE A 88 -5.45 -2.58 7.77
N ALA A 89 -6.46 -1.72 7.79
CA ALA A 89 -7.85 -2.07 7.55
C ALA A 89 -8.15 -2.11 6.04
N GLY A 90 -9.16 -2.87 5.66
CA GLY A 90 -9.81 -2.84 4.36
C GLY A 90 -11.32 -2.76 4.53
N VAL A 91 -11.98 -2.00 3.68
CA VAL A 91 -13.43 -1.97 3.57
C VAL A 91 -13.81 -1.76 2.10
N ASP A 92 -14.94 -2.32 1.69
CA ASP A 92 -15.56 -1.95 0.42
C ASP A 92 -16.43 -0.71 0.64
N PRO A 93 -16.13 0.45 0.02
CA PRO A 93 -16.92 1.68 0.20
C PRO A 93 -18.39 1.54 -0.18
N ARG A 94 -18.74 0.55 -1.00
CA ARG A 94 -20.11 0.28 -1.45
C ARG A 94 -20.88 -0.64 -0.50
N ASP A 95 -20.20 -1.21 0.51
CA ASP A 95 -20.87 -1.96 1.57
C ASP A 95 -21.57 -0.98 2.53
N PRO A 96 -22.87 -1.10 2.76
CA PRO A 96 -23.57 -0.26 3.74
C PRO A 96 -22.97 -0.28 5.15
N ALA A 97 -22.26 -1.36 5.51
CA ALA A 97 -21.59 -1.50 6.80
C ALA A 97 -20.12 -1.01 6.77
N ALA A 98 -19.63 -0.41 5.69
CA ALA A 98 -18.23 -0.01 5.54
C ALA A 98 -17.72 0.88 6.69
N CYS A 99 -18.52 1.86 7.11
CA CYS A 99 -18.16 2.75 8.21
C CYS A 99 -18.05 2.02 9.55
N ASP A 100 -19.01 1.17 9.88
CA ASP A 100 -19.01 0.39 11.12
C ASP A 100 -17.82 -0.59 11.16
N LYS A 101 -17.55 -1.28 10.04
CA LYS A 101 -16.38 -2.15 9.89
C LYS A 101 -15.07 -1.38 10.06
N LEU A 102 -14.98 -0.17 9.52
CA LEU A 102 -13.77 0.66 9.62
C LEU A 102 -13.57 1.17 11.05
N GLU A 103 -14.62 1.61 11.71
CA GLU A 103 -14.55 2.01 13.13
C GLU A 103 -14.13 0.85 14.02
N ASP A 104 -14.69 -0.32 13.81
CA ASP A 104 -14.32 -1.54 14.53
C ASP A 104 -12.86 -1.91 14.30
N ALA A 105 -12.39 -1.83 13.03
CA ALA A 105 -11.00 -2.09 12.67
C ALA A 105 -10.03 -1.15 13.40
N PHE A 106 -10.35 0.13 13.55
CA PHE A 106 -9.48 1.08 14.26
C PHE A 106 -9.63 1.00 15.77
N ASN A 107 -10.86 0.79 16.29
CA ASN A 107 -11.14 0.81 17.71
C ASN A 107 -10.84 -0.53 18.40
N ARG A 108 -11.38 -1.64 17.90
CA ARG A 108 -11.22 -2.99 18.50
C ARG A 108 -9.96 -3.68 18.00
N LEU A 109 -9.77 -3.73 16.66
CA LEU A 109 -8.64 -4.45 16.06
C LEU A 109 -7.32 -3.65 16.08
N LYS A 110 -7.37 -2.34 16.43
CA LYS A 110 -6.19 -1.46 16.53
C LYS A 110 -5.37 -1.40 15.25
N LEU A 111 -5.98 -1.53 14.07
CA LEU A 111 -5.31 -1.41 12.79
C LEU A 111 -4.85 0.04 12.55
N ARG A 112 -3.77 0.20 11.78
CA ARG A 112 -2.96 1.42 11.76
C ARG A 112 -3.17 2.32 10.54
N GLY A 113 -3.94 1.89 9.57
CA GLY A 113 -4.25 2.62 8.34
C GLY A 113 -5.37 1.93 7.58
N LEU A 114 -5.73 2.48 6.42
CA LEU A 114 -6.74 1.93 5.52
C LEU A 114 -6.14 1.66 4.15
N LYS A 115 -6.40 0.50 3.56
CA LYS A 115 -6.11 0.18 2.16
C LYS A 115 -7.39 0.25 1.33
N LEU A 116 -7.33 0.95 0.19
CA LEU A 116 -8.42 1.01 -0.78
C LEU A 116 -7.90 0.82 -2.21
N HIS A 117 -8.77 0.29 -3.06
CA HIS A 117 -8.51 0.11 -4.49
C HIS A 117 -9.65 0.71 -5.33
N PRO A 118 -9.62 2.02 -5.64
CA PRO A 118 -10.74 2.70 -6.32
C PRO A 118 -11.21 2.02 -7.60
N GLY A 119 -10.28 1.49 -8.40
CA GLY A 119 -10.62 0.75 -9.63
C GLY A 119 -11.45 -0.50 -9.37
N ARG A 120 -11.06 -1.35 -8.41
CA ARG A 120 -11.81 -2.58 -8.08
C ARG A 120 -13.12 -2.30 -7.34
N HIS A 121 -13.18 -1.20 -6.58
CA HIS A 121 -14.42 -0.76 -5.95
C HIS A 121 -15.36 -0.05 -6.92
N HIS A 122 -14.91 0.35 -8.12
CA HIS A 122 -15.64 1.19 -9.06
C HIS A 122 -16.17 2.49 -8.42
N VAL A 123 -15.33 3.13 -7.58
CA VAL A 123 -15.65 4.34 -6.84
C VAL A 123 -14.54 5.37 -7.07
N MET A 124 -14.92 6.57 -7.53
CA MET A 124 -13.95 7.66 -7.63
C MET A 124 -13.51 8.12 -6.24
N PRO A 125 -12.24 8.48 -6.04
CA PRO A 125 -11.81 9.04 -4.75
C PRO A 125 -12.64 10.24 -4.28
N SER A 126 -13.19 11.01 -5.20
CA SER A 126 -14.03 12.19 -4.91
C SER A 126 -15.51 11.90 -4.77
N ASP A 127 -15.95 10.65 -4.88
CA ASP A 127 -17.37 10.30 -4.73
C ASP A 127 -17.86 10.59 -3.30
N PRO A 128 -19.10 11.11 -3.15
CA PRO A 128 -19.67 11.42 -1.83
C PRO A 128 -19.70 10.23 -0.86
N ILE A 129 -19.79 9.00 -1.35
CA ILE A 129 -19.75 7.78 -0.52
C ILE A 129 -18.44 7.63 0.26
N MET A 130 -17.37 8.27 -0.20
CA MET A 130 -16.05 8.23 0.44
C MET A 130 -15.92 9.21 1.63
N GLU A 131 -16.72 10.27 1.69
CA GLU A 131 -16.58 11.32 2.71
C GLU A 131 -16.69 10.78 4.17
N PRO A 132 -17.63 9.90 4.52
CA PRO A 132 -17.66 9.31 5.86
C PRO A 132 -16.40 8.50 6.20
N ILE A 133 -15.84 7.78 5.22
CA ILE A 133 -14.62 7.00 5.38
C ILE A 133 -13.43 7.93 5.68
N TYR A 134 -13.31 9.04 4.95
CA TYR A 134 -12.28 10.06 5.18
C TYR A 134 -12.41 10.68 6.58
N ALA A 135 -13.64 11.03 6.98
CA ALA A 135 -13.91 11.58 8.31
C ALA A 135 -13.52 10.61 9.44
N ILE A 136 -13.76 9.30 9.26
CA ILE A 136 -13.33 8.28 10.24
C ILE A 136 -11.80 8.22 10.28
N CYS A 137 -11.11 8.17 9.14
CA CYS A 137 -9.64 8.13 9.08
C CYS A 137 -9.02 9.38 9.74
N GLU A 138 -9.55 10.58 9.49
CA GLU A 138 -9.09 11.80 10.14
C GLU A 138 -9.32 11.76 11.67
N ARG A 139 -10.49 11.31 12.13
CA ARG A 139 -10.84 11.21 13.56
C ARG A 139 -9.90 10.28 14.32
N TYR A 140 -9.54 9.14 13.71
CA TYR A 140 -8.62 8.17 14.30
C TYR A 140 -7.15 8.47 13.99
N ASN A 141 -6.86 9.55 13.23
CA ASN A 141 -5.52 9.89 12.74
C ASN A 141 -4.86 8.72 11.99
N ARG A 142 -5.63 8.03 11.14
CA ARG A 142 -5.15 6.89 10.35
C ARG A 142 -4.96 7.28 8.88
N PRO A 143 -3.81 6.96 8.28
CA PRO A 143 -3.55 7.23 6.87
C PRO A 143 -4.35 6.30 5.96
N ILE A 144 -4.47 6.70 4.68
CA ILE A 144 -5.03 5.85 3.63
C ILE A 144 -3.97 5.57 2.57
N LEU A 145 -3.78 4.29 2.25
CA LEU A 145 -3.00 3.83 1.11
C LEU A 145 -3.95 3.42 -0.01
N PHE A 146 -3.99 4.20 -1.06
CA PHE A 146 -4.78 3.90 -2.26
C PHE A 146 -3.94 3.17 -3.30
N HIS A 147 -4.53 2.18 -3.96
CA HIS A 147 -4.02 1.79 -5.27
C HIS A 147 -4.11 3.00 -6.21
N ALA A 148 -3.03 3.32 -6.89
CA ALA A 148 -2.97 4.39 -7.88
C ALA A 148 -2.13 3.95 -9.08
N GLY A 149 -2.45 4.49 -10.24
CA GLY A 149 -1.78 4.11 -11.50
C GLY A 149 -2.45 2.93 -12.20
N LEU A 150 -1.63 2.15 -12.91
CA LEU A 150 -2.09 1.01 -13.70
C LEU A 150 -2.57 -0.13 -12.78
N SER A 151 -3.74 -0.66 -13.08
CA SER A 151 -4.23 -1.95 -12.57
C SER A 151 -4.12 -3.02 -13.64
N TRP A 152 -3.81 -4.25 -13.23
CA TRP A 152 -3.68 -5.38 -14.16
C TRP A 152 -5.03 -5.98 -14.57
N GLU A 153 -6.05 -5.77 -13.76
CA GLU A 153 -7.37 -6.34 -13.97
C GLU A 153 -8.07 -5.65 -15.14
N PRO A 154 -8.51 -6.41 -16.17
CA PRO A 154 -9.09 -5.82 -17.39
C PRO A 154 -10.41 -5.08 -17.18
N ASP A 155 -11.17 -5.44 -16.14
CA ASP A 155 -12.44 -4.83 -15.75
C ASP A 155 -12.28 -3.57 -14.88
N THR A 156 -11.04 -3.24 -14.52
CA THR A 156 -10.69 -2.09 -13.70
C THR A 156 -10.32 -0.89 -14.56
N LEU A 157 -11.22 0.10 -14.64
CA LEU A 157 -10.93 1.31 -15.40
C LEU A 157 -9.86 2.15 -14.71
N THR A 158 -8.79 2.44 -15.44
CA THR A 158 -7.65 3.21 -14.97
C THR A 158 -8.00 4.63 -14.51
N SER A 159 -9.08 5.21 -15.04
CA SER A 159 -9.57 6.55 -14.66
C SER A 159 -9.87 6.68 -13.16
N TYR A 160 -10.25 5.61 -12.46
CA TYR A 160 -10.44 5.60 -11.02
C TYR A 160 -9.13 5.74 -10.23
N CYS A 161 -8.01 5.38 -10.85
CA CYS A 161 -6.70 5.26 -10.21
C CYS A 161 -5.68 6.27 -10.73
N GLN A 162 -6.05 7.17 -11.64
CA GLN A 162 -5.17 8.25 -12.09
C GLN A 162 -4.83 9.20 -10.94
N PRO A 163 -3.56 9.61 -10.79
CA PRO A 163 -3.16 10.46 -9.65
C PRO A 163 -4.00 11.73 -9.49
N LEU A 164 -4.38 12.39 -10.59
CA LEU A 164 -5.21 13.60 -10.54
C LEU A 164 -6.62 13.38 -9.98
N ALA A 165 -7.14 12.15 -10.00
CA ALA A 165 -8.43 11.83 -9.36
C ALA A 165 -8.41 12.03 -7.84
N PHE A 166 -7.23 12.02 -7.22
CA PHE A 166 -7.04 12.20 -5.78
C PHE A 166 -6.82 13.66 -5.36
N GLU A 167 -6.67 14.59 -6.30
CA GLU A 167 -6.36 15.99 -5.99
C GLU A 167 -7.44 16.65 -5.11
N THR A 168 -8.70 16.41 -5.43
CA THR A 168 -9.83 16.96 -4.64
C THR A 168 -9.79 16.46 -3.20
N VAL A 169 -9.46 15.19 -2.98
CA VAL A 169 -9.36 14.59 -1.64
C VAL A 169 -8.19 15.21 -0.87
N ALA A 170 -7.01 15.31 -1.51
CA ALA A 170 -5.83 15.93 -0.91
C ALA A 170 -6.09 17.37 -0.45
N ALA A 171 -6.81 18.15 -1.27
CA ALA A 171 -7.13 19.53 -0.98
C ALA A 171 -8.19 19.71 0.13
N LYS A 172 -9.24 18.86 0.12
CA LYS A 172 -10.32 18.92 1.12
C LYS A 172 -9.92 18.39 2.49
N HIS A 173 -9.05 17.40 2.52
CA HIS A 173 -8.63 16.68 3.72
C HIS A 173 -7.13 16.87 4.01
N PRO A 174 -6.67 18.11 4.30
CA PRO A 174 -5.23 18.39 4.45
C PRO A 174 -4.58 17.71 5.67
N ARG A 175 -5.37 17.19 6.60
CA ARG A 175 -4.87 16.41 7.75
C ARG A 175 -4.81 14.92 7.48
N LEU A 176 -5.49 14.45 6.43
CA LEU A 176 -5.49 13.05 6.02
C LEU A 176 -4.22 12.74 5.23
N ARG A 177 -3.36 11.89 5.75
CA ARG A 177 -2.19 11.39 5.02
C ARG A 177 -2.65 10.37 3.99
N ILE A 178 -2.33 10.64 2.71
CA ILE A 178 -2.76 9.85 1.55
C ILE A 178 -1.52 9.30 0.85
N CYS A 179 -1.43 7.99 0.68
CA CYS A 179 -0.41 7.37 -0.15
C CYS A 179 -1.01 6.94 -1.49
N LEU A 180 -0.45 7.44 -2.58
CA LEU A 180 -0.72 6.98 -3.94
C LEU A 180 0.29 5.88 -4.26
N ALA A 181 -0.15 4.62 -4.20
CA ALA A 181 0.71 3.47 -4.40
C ALA A 181 1.38 3.46 -5.77
N HIS A 182 2.50 2.71 -5.89
CA HIS A 182 3.17 2.44 -7.16
C HIS A 182 3.72 3.69 -7.87
N PHE A 183 3.97 4.77 -7.12
CA PHE A 183 4.26 6.09 -7.67
C PHE A 183 3.21 6.57 -8.71
N GLY A 184 2.01 6.02 -8.68
CA GLY A 184 0.96 6.28 -9.66
C GLY A 184 1.35 5.90 -11.09
N TRP A 185 2.29 4.97 -11.28
CA TRP A 185 2.81 4.60 -12.60
C TRP A 185 1.69 4.24 -13.59
N PRO A 186 1.72 4.72 -14.84
CA PRO A 186 2.82 5.46 -15.50
C PRO A 186 2.81 6.98 -15.30
N TRP A 187 1.87 7.55 -14.54
CA TRP A 187 1.73 9.00 -14.30
C TRP A 187 2.62 9.49 -13.16
N VAL A 188 3.91 9.17 -13.23
CA VAL A 188 4.91 9.48 -12.19
C VAL A 188 5.05 10.99 -11.97
N ARG A 189 4.97 11.79 -13.05
CA ARG A 189 5.09 13.26 -13.00
C ARG A 189 3.89 13.92 -12.34
N GLU A 190 2.69 13.42 -12.62
CA GLU A 190 1.44 13.87 -11.99
C GLU A 190 1.44 13.57 -10.49
N THR A 191 1.92 12.38 -10.10
CA THR A 191 2.11 12.04 -8.69
C THR A 191 3.11 12.98 -8.03
N ALA A 192 4.26 13.22 -8.65
CA ALA A 192 5.27 14.17 -8.15
C ALA A 192 4.71 15.59 -8.02
N MET A 193 3.89 16.03 -8.98
CA MET A 193 3.21 17.34 -8.93
C MET A 193 2.27 17.42 -7.71
N LEU A 194 1.46 16.39 -7.46
CA LEU A 194 0.58 16.35 -6.28
C LEU A 194 1.39 16.43 -4.98
N MET A 195 2.49 15.68 -4.89
CA MET A 195 3.38 15.69 -3.72
C MET A 195 4.01 17.07 -3.47
N VAL A 196 4.40 17.79 -4.54
CA VAL A 196 4.91 19.17 -4.43
C VAL A 196 3.84 20.12 -3.91
N LYS A 197 2.59 19.94 -4.35
CA LYS A 197 1.47 20.82 -4.02
C LYS A 197 0.86 20.52 -2.65
N TYR A 198 0.81 19.25 -2.27
CA TYR A 198 0.11 18.77 -1.09
C TYR A 198 1.04 17.98 -0.16
N PRO A 199 1.41 18.54 0.99
CA PRO A 199 2.34 17.87 1.92
C PRO A 199 1.76 16.61 2.56
N ASN A 200 0.44 16.41 2.49
CA ASN A 200 -0.25 15.21 2.98
C ASN A 200 -0.31 14.07 1.95
N VAL A 201 0.23 14.27 0.74
CA VAL A 201 0.32 13.24 -0.30
C VAL A 201 1.68 12.55 -0.25
N TYR A 202 1.67 11.25 -0.10
CA TYR A 202 2.80 10.33 -0.10
C TYR A 202 2.69 9.39 -1.29
N THR A 203 3.76 8.65 -1.56
CA THR A 203 3.76 7.54 -2.53
C THR A 203 4.65 6.40 -2.06
N ASP A 204 4.46 5.23 -2.66
CA ASP A 204 5.36 4.09 -2.46
C ASP A 204 6.00 3.61 -3.76
N THR A 205 7.02 2.77 -3.61
CA THR A 205 7.79 2.19 -4.72
C THR A 205 7.26 0.82 -5.17
N GLY A 206 6.09 0.40 -4.74
CA GLY A 206 5.55 -0.95 -4.92
C GLY A 206 5.17 -1.33 -6.35
N ALA A 207 5.93 -0.88 -7.36
CA ALA A 207 5.69 -1.14 -8.77
C ALA A 207 6.88 -1.87 -9.41
N LEU A 208 6.57 -2.88 -10.21
CA LEU A 208 7.52 -3.53 -11.11
C LEU A 208 6.73 -4.11 -12.30
N TYR A 209 6.51 -3.31 -13.32
CA TYR A 209 5.71 -3.73 -14.49
C TYR A 209 6.53 -4.47 -15.54
N PHE A 210 7.86 -4.45 -15.41
CA PHE A 210 8.80 -5.16 -16.26
C PHE A 210 9.75 -5.98 -15.38
N ASP A 211 10.30 -7.06 -15.87
CA ASP A 211 10.97 -8.10 -15.09
C ASP A 211 12.22 -7.64 -14.29
N ASN A 212 12.92 -6.61 -14.75
CA ASN A 212 14.15 -6.14 -14.13
C ASN A 212 13.90 -4.95 -13.19
N ALA A 213 13.94 -5.18 -11.86
CA ALA A 213 13.70 -4.14 -10.85
C ALA A 213 14.68 -2.97 -10.95
N LYS A 214 15.97 -3.23 -11.18
CA LYS A 214 16.99 -2.17 -11.30
C LYS A 214 16.74 -1.29 -12.53
N GLU A 215 16.42 -1.90 -13.66
CA GLU A 215 16.13 -1.17 -14.90
C GLU A 215 14.83 -0.35 -14.74
N PHE A 216 13.77 -0.96 -14.22
CA PHE A 216 12.50 -0.29 -13.99
C PHE A 216 12.63 0.93 -13.07
N TYR A 217 13.27 0.78 -11.91
CA TYR A 217 13.47 1.90 -11.01
C TYR A 217 14.43 2.95 -11.55
N THR A 218 15.46 2.55 -12.30
CA THR A 218 16.31 3.50 -13.00
C THR A 218 15.50 4.33 -13.99
N GLN A 219 14.63 3.70 -14.77
CA GLN A 219 13.74 4.44 -15.67
C GLN A 219 12.82 5.38 -14.90
N MET A 220 12.06 4.85 -13.92
CA MET A 220 11.04 5.59 -13.21
C MET A 220 11.60 6.73 -12.34
N LEU A 221 12.67 6.47 -11.57
CA LEU A 221 13.16 7.38 -10.53
C LEU A 221 14.43 8.15 -10.91
N THR A 222 14.92 8.03 -12.13
CA THR A 222 16.08 8.82 -12.62
C THR A 222 15.85 9.46 -13.99
N ARG A 223 14.93 8.92 -14.83
CA ARG A 223 14.65 9.39 -16.19
C ARG A 223 13.26 10.02 -16.31
N ASP A 224 12.20 9.33 -15.83
CA ASP A 224 10.82 9.89 -15.87
C ASP A 224 10.73 11.09 -14.95
N ILE A 225 11.36 11.02 -13.75
CA ILE A 225 11.67 12.16 -12.89
C ILE A 225 13.15 12.11 -12.48
N PRO A 226 13.85 13.26 -12.43
CA PRO A 226 15.24 13.29 -11.96
C PRO A 226 15.33 12.85 -10.49
N ILE A 227 16.33 12.02 -10.16
CA ILE A 227 16.59 11.58 -8.77
C ILE A 227 16.70 12.76 -7.80
N THR A 228 17.22 13.90 -8.27
CA THR A 228 17.37 15.12 -7.48
C THR A 228 16.04 15.72 -7.05
N TRP A 229 14.93 15.45 -7.74
CA TRP A 229 13.60 15.88 -7.28
C TRP A 229 13.21 15.16 -6.00
N ILE A 230 13.49 13.86 -5.93
CA ILE A 230 13.26 13.08 -4.71
C ILE A 230 14.21 13.52 -3.61
N ASP A 231 15.52 13.58 -3.88
CA ASP A 231 16.55 13.93 -2.89
C ASP A 231 16.39 15.33 -2.26
N ARG A 232 15.74 16.26 -2.96
CA ARG A 232 15.63 17.65 -2.52
C ARG A 232 14.23 18.06 -2.12
N SER A 233 13.23 17.73 -2.96
CA SER A 233 11.88 18.28 -2.80
C SER A 233 10.89 17.27 -2.25
N LEU A 234 11.03 15.98 -2.58
CA LEU A 234 10.04 14.92 -2.27
C LEU A 234 10.54 13.89 -1.24
N ARG A 235 11.71 14.14 -0.65
CA ARG A 235 12.40 13.17 0.22
C ARG A 235 11.57 12.68 1.42
N HIS A 236 10.61 13.47 1.88
CA HIS A 236 9.75 13.16 3.02
C HIS A 236 8.41 12.51 2.65
N GLN A 237 8.20 12.18 1.36
CA GLN A 237 6.91 11.70 0.88
C GLN A 237 7.00 10.38 0.09
N VAL A 238 8.21 9.85 -0.14
CA VAL A 238 8.42 8.57 -0.84
C VAL A 238 8.73 7.48 0.17
N MET A 239 8.02 6.35 0.10
CA MET A 239 8.19 5.20 0.98
C MET A 239 8.58 3.95 0.20
N PHE A 240 9.38 3.08 0.80
CA PHE A 240 9.62 1.77 0.24
C PHE A 240 8.38 0.89 0.36
N GLY A 241 7.96 0.33 -0.76
CA GLY A 241 6.93 -0.71 -0.87
C GLY A 241 7.35 -1.73 -1.91
N SER A 242 7.11 -3.02 -1.66
CA SER A 242 7.44 -4.09 -2.61
C SER A 242 6.26 -4.59 -3.42
N ASN A 243 5.05 -4.44 -2.90
CA ASN A 243 3.86 -5.13 -3.43
C ASN A 243 4.00 -6.67 -3.41
N ASN A 244 4.76 -7.20 -2.42
CA ASN A 244 4.88 -8.65 -2.21
C ASN A 244 3.50 -9.25 -1.87
N PRO A 245 3.13 -10.43 -2.38
CA PRO A 245 3.95 -11.41 -3.07
C PRO A 245 3.99 -11.23 -4.61
N ARG A 246 3.36 -10.21 -5.15
CA ARG A 246 3.38 -9.93 -6.60
C ARG A 246 4.81 -9.77 -7.12
N PHE A 247 5.66 -9.10 -6.32
CA PHE A 247 7.07 -8.87 -6.62
C PHE A 247 7.95 -9.31 -5.45
N GLU A 248 9.18 -9.69 -5.77
CA GLU A 248 10.14 -10.24 -4.81
C GLU A 248 10.85 -9.11 -4.06
N GLN A 249 10.70 -9.09 -2.71
CA GLN A 249 11.18 -8.03 -1.84
C GLN A 249 12.68 -7.77 -1.91
N ILE A 250 13.49 -8.84 -2.01
CA ILE A 250 14.95 -8.75 -1.91
C ILE A 250 15.50 -7.91 -3.06
N ARG A 251 15.14 -8.27 -4.30
CA ARG A 251 15.61 -7.54 -5.49
C ARG A 251 15.05 -6.12 -5.56
N MET A 252 13.83 -5.88 -5.08
CA MET A 252 13.26 -4.54 -5.06
C MET A 252 13.97 -3.65 -4.04
N ALA A 253 14.19 -4.13 -2.82
CA ALA A 253 14.93 -3.40 -1.80
C ALA A 253 16.38 -3.13 -2.23
N GLN A 254 17.03 -4.11 -2.85
CA GLN A 254 18.37 -3.94 -3.40
C GLN A 254 18.41 -2.87 -4.51
N ALA A 255 17.47 -2.93 -5.45
CA ALA A 255 17.41 -1.98 -6.55
C ALA A 255 17.22 -0.53 -6.08
N ILE A 256 16.37 -0.29 -5.07
CA ILE A 256 16.20 1.04 -4.46
C ILE A 256 17.50 1.51 -3.78
N ARG A 257 18.17 0.63 -3.04
CA ARG A 257 19.44 0.98 -2.37
C ARG A 257 20.57 1.33 -3.35
N GLU A 258 20.56 0.75 -4.54
CA GLU A 258 21.57 0.95 -5.58
C GLU A 258 21.32 2.13 -6.53
N LEU A 259 20.15 2.82 -6.41
CA LEU A 259 19.82 3.93 -7.32
C LEU A 259 20.69 5.17 -7.18
N GLY A 260 21.39 5.31 -6.05
CA GLY A 260 22.29 6.45 -5.81
C GLY A 260 21.61 7.64 -5.13
N PHE A 261 20.55 7.42 -4.38
CA PHE A 261 20.02 8.43 -3.44
C PHE A 261 21.07 8.83 -2.41
N ARG A 262 20.96 10.05 -1.88
CA ARG A 262 21.70 10.42 -0.68
C ARG A 262 21.35 9.50 0.47
N GLU A 263 22.32 9.15 1.30
CA GLU A 263 22.11 8.25 2.44
C GLU A 263 20.92 8.69 3.31
N SER A 264 20.84 9.97 3.66
CA SER A 264 19.74 10.52 4.45
C SER A 264 18.36 10.47 3.77
N THR A 265 18.32 10.47 2.43
CA THR A 265 17.07 10.27 1.66
C THR A 265 16.72 8.79 1.62
N LEU A 266 17.71 7.92 1.43
CA LEU A 266 17.49 6.48 1.43
C LEU A 266 16.96 5.98 2.79
N GLU A 267 17.49 6.49 3.91
CA GLU A 267 16.96 6.19 5.25
C GLU A 267 15.49 6.58 5.40
N LEU A 268 15.11 7.75 4.87
CA LEU A 268 13.71 8.19 4.87
C LEU A 268 12.83 7.27 4.02
N ILE A 269 13.26 6.96 2.79
CA ILE A 269 12.52 6.06 1.88
C ILE A 269 12.36 4.67 2.50
N MET A 270 13.43 4.12 3.06
CA MET A 270 13.44 2.75 3.58
C MET A 270 12.65 2.58 4.90
N GLY A 271 12.25 3.67 5.57
CA GLY A 271 11.43 3.53 6.77
C GLY A 271 11.02 4.82 7.47
N GLY A 272 11.84 5.87 7.45
CA GLY A 272 11.54 7.12 8.14
C GLY A 272 10.20 7.71 7.73
N ASN A 273 9.93 7.78 6.44
CA ASN A 273 8.67 8.30 5.90
C ASN A 273 7.48 7.40 6.23
N ALA A 274 7.67 6.09 6.27
CA ALA A 274 6.60 5.16 6.66
C ALA A 274 6.20 5.36 8.14
N ILE A 275 7.17 5.62 9.02
CA ILE A 275 6.90 5.94 10.43
C ILE A 275 6.08 7.24 10.55
N GLU A 276 6.46 8.28 9.81
CA GLU A 276 5.74 9.56 9.78
C GLU A 276 4.33 9.37 9.19
N PHE A 277 4.22 8.66 8.06
CA PHE A 277 2.94 8.34 7.41
C PHE A 277 1.99 7.59 8.35
N LEU A 278 2.48 6.67 9.16
CA LEU A 278 1.70 5.93 10.16
C LEU A 278 1.31 6.77 11.40
N GLY A 279 1.90 7.95 11.57
CA GLY A 279 1.71 8.78 12.76
C GLY A 279 2.44 8.26 13.99
N GLY A 280 3.60 7.63 13.80
CA GLY A 280 4.38 6.91 14.81
C GLY A 280 4.12 5.41 14.80
N LEU A 281 4.85 4.66 15.62
CA LEU A 281 4.73 3.19 15.75
C LEU A 281 4.15 2.73 17.10
N ASP A 282 3.87 3.66 17.99
CA ASP A 282 3.33 3.39 19.35
C ASP A 282 1.83 3.07 19.33
#